data_4090267f792e1d9a054990881795d8ac
#
_entry.id   4090267f792e1d9a054990881795d8ac
#
_cell.length_a   1.000
_cell.length_b   1.000
_cell.length_c   1.000
_cell.angle_alpha   90.00
_cell.angle_beta   90.00
_cell.angle_gamma   90.00
#
_symmetry.space_group_name_H-M   'P 1'
#
loop_
_entity.id
_entity.type
_entity.pdbx_description
1 polymer ?
#
loop_
_entity_poly.entity_id
_entity_poly.type
_entity_poly.pdbx_seq_one_letter_code
_entity_poly.pdbx_strand_id
1 'polypeptide(L)'
;MKKILALPKKRFDKLMKRNGWNDENIPDNAAFISICCHPNIKENYLMKIRKIVDEHWFKYDHPNVLNIEFDDIPCETKDTPYGMAYGLTDADASRIADFVKANQDKEIFYIHCMAGKSRSVGVGMAISNYYFAPMTCYQGTEERNEYVMNKVAEKL
;
A
#
# COMPACT_ATOMS: atom_id res chain seq x y z
N MET A 1 7.93 -14.52 7.24
CA MET A 1 6.74 -13.64 7.32
C MET A 1 5.71 -14.31 8.21
N LYS A 2 5.36 -13.65 9.30
CA LYS A 2 4.41 -14.20 10.29
C LYS A 2 3.04 -13.52 10.24
N LYS A 3 2.98 -12.28 9.72
CA LYS A 3 1.76 -11.47 9.80
C LYS A 3 1.77 -10.34 8.78
N ILE A 4 0.59 -10.05 8.24
CA ILE A 4 0.34 -8.93 7.34
C ILE A 4 -0.77 -8.06 7.92
N LEU A 5 -0.55 -6.76 7.99
CA LEU A 5 -1.55 -5.78 8.42
C LEU A 5 -1.86 -4.82 7.27
N ALA A 6 -3.09 -4.83 6.82
CA ALA A 6 -3.61 -3.85 5.86
C ALA A 6 -4.36 -2.75 6.61
N LEU A 7 -3.91 -1.51 6.49
CA LEU A 7 -4.32 -0.39 7.34
C LEU A 7 -4.79 0.80 6.52
N PRO A 8 -5.74 1.59 7.04
CA PRO A 8 -5.94 2.94 6.53
C PRO A 8 -4.76 3.83 6.94
N LYS A 9 -4.48 4.84 6.12
CA LYS A 9 -3.36 5.76 6.36
C LYS A 9 -3.39 6.36 7.77
N LYS A 10 -4.55 6.75 8.25
CA LYS A 10 -4.71 7.33 9.58
C LYS A 10 -4.18 6.41 10.69
N ARG A 11 -4.49 5.12 10.61
CA ARG A 11 -4.01 4.13 11.59
C ARG A 11 -2.53 3.82 11.41
N PHE A 12 -2.07 3.77 10.17
CA PHE A 12 -0.67 3.56 9.86
C PHE A 12 0.18 4.69 10.46
N ASP A 13 -0.16 5.94 10.18
CA ASP A 13 0.57 7.11 10.68
C ASP A 13 0.58 7.15 12.22
N LYS A 14 -0.55 6.82 12.85
CA LYS A 14 -0.64 6.71 14.31
C LYS A 14 0.30 5.66 14.87
N LEU A 15 0.37 4.51 14.21
CA LEU A 15 1.23 3.40 14.62
C LEU A 15 2.72 3.79 14.50
N MET A 16 3.09 4.43 13.38
CA MET A 16 4.46 4.91 13.17
C MET A 16 4.85 5.92 14.26
N LYS A 17 3.98 6.89 14.50
CA LYS A 17 4.20 7.92 15.53
C LYS A 17 4.33 7.32 16.93
N ARG A 18 3.45 6.40 17.29
CA ARG A 18 3.46 5.74 18.60
C ARG A 18 4.75 4.98 18.85
N ASN A 19 5.30 4.34 17.85
CA ASN A 19 6.53 3.56 17.96
C ASN A 19 7.81 4.41 17.75
N GLY A 20 7.67 5.66 17.38
CA GLY A 20 8.80 6.52 17.05
C GLY A 20 9.54 6.10 15.80
N TRP A 21 8.87 5.46 14.86
CA TRP A 21 9.45 4.99 13.60
C TRP A 21 9.44 6.10 12.55
N ASN A 22 10.57 6.30 11.90
CA ASN A 22 10.78 7.29 10.85
C ASN A 22 11.99 6.88 10.00
N ASP A 23 12.38 7.71 9.03
CA ASP A 23 13.52 7.40 8.13
C ASP A 23 14.85 7.17 8.88
N GLU A 24 14.98 7.65 10.09
CA GLU A 24 16.18 7.49 10.92
C GLU A 24 16.05 6.34 11.93
N ASN A 25 14.86 5.77 12.09
CA ASN A 25 14.55 4.72 13.05
C ASN A 25 13.52 3.75 12.48
N ILE A 26 13.99 2.75 11.72
CA ILE A 26 13.16 1.75 11.08
C ILE A 26 13.43 0.39 11.74
N PRO A 27 12.40 -0.33 12.23
CA PRO A 27 12.60 -1.63 12.85
C PRO A 27 13.06 -2.67 11.83
N ASP A 28 14.05 -3.47 12.20
CA ASP A 28 14.65 -4.48 11.31
C ASP A 28 13.73 -5.67 11.04
N ASN A 29 12.78 -5.95 11.91
CA ASN A 29 11.89 -7.10 11.82
C ASN A 29 10.60 -6.83 11.03
N ALA A 30 10.43 -5.63 10.49
CA ALA A 30 9.23 -5.22 9.77
C ALA A 30 9.54 -4.72 8.36
N ALA A 31 8.56 -4.85 7.48
CA ALA A 31 8.56 -4.25 6.16
C ALA A 31 7.32 -3.39 5.99
N PHE A 32 7.45 -2.30 5.24
CA PHE A 32 6.41 -1.29 5.07
C PHE A 32 6.15 -1.03 3.61
N ILE A 33 4.88 -1.11 3.20
CA ILE A 33 4.43 -0.73 1.85
C ILE A 33 3.43 0.42 2.00
N SER A 34 3.83 1.59 1.55
CA SER A 34 3.04 2.81 1.63
C SER A 34 2.46 3.13 0.25
N ILE A 35 1.13 3.05 0.14
CA ILE A 35 0.41 3.28 -1.11
C ILE A 35 -0.33 4.60 -1.04
N CYS A 36 0.06 5.55 -1.88
CA CYS A 36 -0.61 6.83 -2.04
C CYS A 36 -1.20 6.96 -3.44
N CYS A 37 -2.05 7.95 -3.65
CA CYS A 37 -2.59 8.25 -4.98
C CYS A 37 -1.51 8.78 -5.90
N HIS A 38 -1.69 8.57 -7.20
CA HIS A 38 -0.86 9.19 -8.21
C HIS A 38 -0.95 10.72 -8.10
N PRO A 39 0.14 11.48 -8.32
CA PRO A 39 0.15 12.93 -8.15
C PRO A 39 -0.96 13.69 -8.87
N ASN A 40 -1.42 13.22 -10.03
CA ASN A 40 -2.51 13.85 -10.77
C ASN A 40 -3.85 13.86 -10.02
N ILE A 41 -4.10 12.87 -9.17
CA ILE A 41 -5.34 12.75 -8.39
C ILE A 41 -5.23 13.48 -7.05
N LYS A 42 -4.04 13.68 -6.52
CA LYS A 42 -3.82 14.42 -5.25
C LYS A 42 -4.41 15.81 -5.25
N GLU A 43 -4.48 16.43 -6.41
CA GLU A 43 -5.02 17.80 -6.59
C GLU A 43 -6.54 17.85 -6.76
N ASN A 44 -7.23 16.71 -6.67
CA ASN A 44 -8.66 16.70 -6.90
C ASN A 44 -9.45 17.41 -5.80
N TYR A 45 -10.65 17.84 -6.19
CA TYR A 45 -11.56 18.62 -5.35
C TYR A 45 -11.92 17.95 -4.00
N LEU A 46 -12.12 16.64 -3.99
CA LEU A 46 -12.49 15.93 -2.76
C LEU A 46 -11.37 15.97 -1.71
N MET A 47 -10.13 15.84 -2.14
CA MET A 47 -8.98 15.97 -1.24
C MET A 47 -8.86 17.38 -0.68
N LYS A 48 -9.06 18.39 -1.52
CA LYS A 48 -9.04 19.80 -1.10
C LYS A 48 -10.11 20.11 -0.06
N ILE A 49 -11.36 19.68 -0.29
CA ILE A 49 -12.48 19.91 0.64
C ILE A 49 -12.26 19.17 1.97
N ARG A 50 -11.86 17.92 1.92
CA ARG A 50 -11.69 17.10 3.12
C ARG A 50 -10.40 17.39 3.86
N LYS A 51 -9.52 18.24 3.33
CA LYS A 51 -8.18 18.51 3.87
C LYS A 51 -7.40 17.25 4.15
N ILE A 52 -7.56 16.25 3.26
CA ILE A 52 -6.85 14.97 3.36
C ILE A 52 -5.45 15.16 2.81
N VAL A 53 -4.47 14.78 3.61
CA VAL A 53 -3.07 14.74 3.20
C VAL A 53 -2.72 13.31 2.83
N ASP A 54 -2.51 13.06 1.53
CA ASP A 54 -2.12 11.76 1.01
C ASP A 54 -0.63 11.75 0.70
N GLU A 55 0.17 11.66 1.75
CA GLU A 55 1.63 11.67 1.69
C GLU A 55 2.19 10.44 2.40
N HIS A 56 3.37 9.98 1.92
CA HIS A 56 4.08 8.91 2.58
C HIS A 56 4.61 9.35 3.94
N TRP A 57 4.52 8.46 4.92
CA TRP A 57 5.11 8.68 6.24
C TRP A 57 6.64 8.73 6.16
N PHE A 58 7.23 7.71 5.52
CA PHE A 58 8.67 7.69 5.23
C PHE A 58 8.94 8.55 4.00
N LYS A 59 9.92 9.43 4.08
CA LYS A 59 10.26 10.33 2.96
C LYS A 59 10.99 9.61 1.83
N TYR A 60 11.68 8.52 2.16
CA TYR A 60 12.51 7.79 1.24
C TYR A 60 12.19 6.30 1.26
N ASP A 61 12.49 5.61 0.16
CA ASP A 61 12.55 4.17 0.14
C ASP A 61 13.76 3.69 0.94
N HIS A 62 13.60 2.55 1.59
CA HIS A 62 14.67 1.85 2.31
C HIS A 62 14.60 0.36 1.94
N PRO A 63 15.59 -0.47 2.29
CA PRO A 63 15.53 -1.90 1.99
C PRO A 63 14.24 -2.57 2.46
N ASN A 64 13.66 -2.09 3.56
CA ASN A 64 12.40 -2.58 4.12
C ASN A 64 11.26 -1.55 4.13
N VAL A 65 11.35 -0.50 3.31
CA VAL A 65 10.29 0.50 3.09
C VAL A 65 10.11 0.73 1.60
N LEU A 66 8.92 0.50 1.09
CA LEU A 66 8.53 0.79 -0.28
C LEU A 66 7.44 1.87 -0.29
N ASN A 67 7.75 3.02 -0.89
CA ASN A 67 6.77 4.05 -1.22
C ASN A 67 6.35 3.88 -2.67
N ILE A 68 5.05 3.80 -2.92
CA ILE A 68 4.52 3.58 -4.26
C ILE A 68 3.23 4.36 -4.46
N GLU A 69 3.02 4.90 -5.66
CA GLU A 69 1.84 5.68 -6.00
C GLU A 69 1.07 5.04 -7.13
N PHE A 70 -0.19 4.75 -6.87
CA PHE A 70 -1.17 4.37 -7.88
C PHE A 70 -2.58 4.60 -7.35
N ASP A 71 -3.52 4.85 -8.26
CA ASP A 71 -4.90 5.15 -7.91
C ASP A 71 -5.72 3.87 -7.75
N ASP A 72 -6.83 3.98 -7.03
CA ASP A 72 -7.72 2.86 -6.77
C ASP A 72 -8.71 2.66 -7.92
N ILE A 73 -8.20 2.12 -9.02
CA ILE A 73 -9.00 1.81 -10.22
C ILE A 73 -8.72 0.37 -10.67
N PRO A 74 -9.62 -0.24 -11.47
CA PRO A 74 -9.49 -1.64 -11.91
C PRO A 74 -8.75 -1.80 -13.24
N CYS A 75 -7.87 -0.86 -13.60
CA CYS A 75 -7.13 -0.83 -14.87
C CYS A 75 -5.92 0.10 -14.76
N GLU A 76 -5.11 0.19 -15.81
CA GLU A 76 -3.91 1.04 -15.78
C GLU A 76 -4.25 2.53 -15.85
N THR A 77 -5.25 2.92 -16.64
CA THR A 77 -5.69 4.31 -16.78
C THR A 77 -7.20 4.40 -16.86
N LYS A 78 -7.74 5.49 -16.31
CA LYS A 78 -9.17 5.78 -16.38
C LYS A 78 -9.42 7.27 -16.29
N ASP A 79 -10.25 7.82 -17.20
CA ASP A 79 -10.77 9.18 -17.09
C ASP A 79 -11.75 9.27 -15.92
N THR A 80 -11.58 10.28 -15.09
CA THR A 80 -12.51 10.56 -13.99
C THR A 80 -12.94 12.03 -14.04
N PRO A 81 -14.02 12.41 -13.33
CA PRO A 81 -14.40 13.81 -13.20
C PRO A 81 -13.30 14.69 -12.56
N TYR A 82 -12.32 14.08 -11.91
CA TYR A 82 -11.23 14.76 -11.22
C TYR A 82 -9.89 14.68 -11.97
N GLY A 83 -9.91 14.21 -13.22
CA GLY A 83 -8.73 14.02 -14.05
C GLY A 83 -8.44 12.56 -14.35
N MET A 84 -7.33 12.32 -15.05
CA MET A 84 -6.88 10.98 -15.39
C MET A 84 -6.36 10.27 -14.13
N ALA A 85 -6.92 9.10 -13.86
CA ALA A 85 -6.43 8.21 -12.81
C ALA A 85 -5.45 7.20 -13.41
N TYR A 86 -4.41 6.86 -12.64
CA TYR A 86 -3.35 5.91 -13.03
C TYR A 86 -3.28 4.79 -12.00
N GLY A 87 -3.76 3.61 -12.38
CA GLY A 87 -3.73 2.41 -11.56
C GLY A 87 -2.38 1.70 -11.60
N LEU A 88 -2.34 0.54 -10.97
CA LEU A 88 -1.12 -0.25 -10.87
C LEU A 88 -0.67 -0.74 -12.26
N THR A 89 0.58 -0.45 -12.61
CA THR A 89 1.22 -0.95 -13.83
C THR A 89 1.93 -2.28 -13.58
N ASP A 90 2.30 -2.99 -14.64
CA ASP A 90 3.14 -4.20 -14.52
C ASP A 90 4.48 -3.90 -13.87
N ALA A 91 5.09 -2.77 -14.21
CA ALA A 91 6.37 -2.34 -13.62
C ALA A 91 6.23 -2.14 -12.11
N ASP A 92 5.17 -1.48 -11.66
CA ASP A 92 4.92 -1.25 -10.23
C ASP A 92 4.57 -2.55 -9.50
N ALA A 93 3.80 -3.43 -10.13
CA ALA A 93 3.52 -4.75 -9.57
C ALA A 93 4.81 -5.56 -9.39
N SER A 94 5.74 -5.48 -10.34
CA SER A 94 7.07 -6.09 -10.22
C SER A 94 7.88 -5.49 -9.07
N ARG A 95 7.84 -4.17 -8.90
CA ARG A 95 8.51 -3.49 -7.76
C ARG A 95 7.97 -4.00 -6.42
N ILE A 96 6.65 -4.14 -6.30
CA ILE A 96 6.04 -4.70 -5.09
C ILE A 96 6.51 -6.14 -4.86
N ALA A 97 6.45 -6.97 -5.90
CA ALA A 97 6.85 -8.38 -5.79
C ALA A 97 8.33 -8.53 -5.41
N ASP A 98 9.21 -7.77 -6.04
CA ASP A 98 10.64 -7.79 -5.74
C ASP A 98 10.92 -7.34 -4.30
N PHE A 99 10.25 -6.29 -3.85
CA PHE A 99 10.33 -5.83 -2.47
C PHE A 99 9.88 -6.91 -1.47
N VAL A 100 8.77 -7.57 -1.76
CA VAL A 100 8.23 -8.63 -0.90
C VAL A 100 9.21 -9.81 -0.83
N LYS A 101 9.75 -10.25 -1.98
CA LYS A 101 10.73 -11.33 -2.04
C LYS A 101 12.00 -10.99 -1.24
N ALA A 102 12.48 -9.77 -1.36
CA ALA A 102 13.66 -9.30 -0.62
C ALA A 102 13.43 -9.21 0.89
N ASN A 103 12.17 -9.10 1.33
CA ASN A 103 11.79 -8.92 2.73
C ASN A 103 10.98 -10.08 3.31
N GLN A 104 10.96 -11.24 2.65
CA GLN A 104 10.15 -12.38 3.08
C GLN A 104 10.54 -12.94 4.46
N ASP A 105 11.74 -12.63 4.92
CA ASP A 105 12.26 -12.99 6.24
C ASP A 105 11.73 -12.09 7.36
N LYS A 106 11.14 -10.94 7.03
CA LYS A 106 10.58 -10.03 8.03
C LYS A 106 9.37 -10.65 8.73
N GLU A 107 9.23 -10.39 10.00
CA GLU A 107 8.13 -10.95 10.80
C GLU A 107 6.78 -10.38 10.41
N ILE A 108 6.73 -9.07 10.15
CA ILE A 108 5.47 -8.37 9.91
C ILE A 108 5.58 -7.42 8.71
N PHE A 109 4.53 -7.41 7.89
CA PHE A 109 4.33 -6.44 6.82
C PHE A 109 3.20 -5.50 7.18
N TYR A 110 3.50 -4.22 7.18
CA TYR A 110 2.52 -3.14 7.31
C TYR A 110 2.25 -2.56 5.93
N ILE A 111 1.00 -2.63 5.48
CA ILE A 111 0.60 -2.13 4.16
C ILE A 111 -0.53 -1.15 4.37
N HIS A 112 -0.42 0.06 3.84
CA HIS A 112 -1.52 1.01 3.91
C HIS A 112 -1.88 1.59 2.55
N CYS A 113 -3.13 1.99 2.43
CA CYS A 113 -3.62 2.93 1.43
C CYS A 113 -4.45 3.99 2.18
N MET A 114 -5.19 4.83 1.46
CA MET A 114 -5.94 5.89 2.14
C MET A 114 -7.00 5.32 3.09
N ALA A 115 -7.90 4.48 2.59
CA ALA A 115 -9.03 3.94 3.36
C ALA A 115 -8.76 2.58 4.03
N GLY A 116 -7.71 1.87 3.63
CA GLY A 116 -7.40 0.55 4.16
C GLY A 116 -8.37 -0.55 3.75
N LYS A 117 -9.10 -0.36 2.66
CA LYS A 117 -10.18 -1.27 2.21
C LYS A 117 -9.88 -1.95 0.88
N SER A 118 -9.17 -1.30 -0.01
CA SER A 118 -9.12 -1.67 -1.41
C SER A 118 -7.70 -2.00 -1.89
N ARG A 119 -6.84 -1.00 -2.10
CA ARG A 119 -5.47 -1.19 -2.63
C ARG A 119 -4.59 -1.98 -1.67
N SER A 120 -4.51 -1.58 -0.42
CA SER A 120 -3.70 -2.27 0.59
C SER A 120 -4.20 -3.69 0.86
N VAL A 121 -5.51 -3.89 0.82
CA VAL A 121 -6.11 -5.23 0.98
C VAL A 121 -5.78 -6.10 -0.24
N GLY A 122 -5.85 -5.55 -1.46
CA GLY A 122 -5.47 -6.27 -2.67
C GLY A 122 -4.01 -6.74 -2.64
N VAL A 123 -3.08 -5.85 -2.31
CA VAL A 123 -1.67 -6.19 -2.16
C VAL A 123 -1.47 -7.22 -1.03
N GLY A 124 -2.07 -6.97 0.13
CA GLY A 124 -1.95 -7.86 1.28
C GLY A 124 -2.48 -9.26 1.02
N MET A 125 -3.60 -9.39 0.31
CA MET A 125 -4.15 -10.69 -0.04
C MET A 125 -3.28 -11.47 -1.02
N ALA A 126 -2.70 -10.80 -2.01
CA ALA A 126 -1.76 -11.45 -2.92
C ALA A 126 -0.57 -12.05 -2.15
N ILE A 127 -0.01 -11.29 -1.22
CA ILE A 127 1.10 -11.73 -0.38
C ILE A 127 0.66 -12.86 0.57
N SER A 128 -0.48 -12.68 1.25
CA SER A 128 -1.04 -13.66 2.18
C SER A 128 -1.27 -15.01 1.51
N ASN A 129 -1.86 -15.00 0.32
CA ASN A 129 -2.13 -16.21 -0.44
C ASN A 129 -0.84 -16.91 -0.90
N TYR A 130 0.15 -16.15 -1.32
CA TYR A 130 1.40 -16.72 -1.82
C TYR A 130 2.27 -17.31 -0.70
N TYR A 131 2.39 -16.61 0.41
CA TYR A 131 3.25 -17.03 1.53
C TYR A 131 2.51 -17.76 2.64
N PHE A 132 1.21 -17.99 2.51
CA PHE A 132 0.37 -18.60 3.55
C PHE A 132 0.50 -17.87 4.90
N ALA A 133 0.64 -16.54 4.85
CA ALA A 133 0.76 -15.70 6.03
C ALA A 133 -0.60 -15.12 6.42
N PRO A 134 -0.96 -15.12 7.71
CA PRO A 134 -2.24 -14.53 8.14
C PRO A 134 -2.26 -13.02 7.90
N MET A 135 -3.41 -12.52 7.46
CA MET A 135 -3.63 -11.11 7.24
C MET A 135 -4.74 -10.57 8.14
N THR A 136 -4.50 -9.41 8.73
CA THR A 136 -5.52 -8.64 9.42
C THR A 136 -5.82 -7.37 8.64
N CYS A 137 -7.09 -7.12 8.37
CA CYS A 137 -7.58 -5.87 7.80
C CYS A 137 -8.80 -5.40 8.61
N TYR A 138 -8.89 -4.10 8.86
CA TYR A 138 -9.87 -3.55 9.80
C TYR A 138 -11.29 -3.48 9.26
N GLN A 139 -11.46 -3.56 7.94
CA GLN A 139 -12.75 -3.37 7.29
C GLN A 139 -13.15 -4.54 6.38
N GLY A 140 -12.53 -5.71 6.59
CA GLY A 140 -12.80 -6.89 5.79
C GLY A 140 -12.09 -6.87 4.42
N THR A 141 -12.33 -7.91 3.63
CA THR A 141 -11.69 -8.12 2.33
C THR A 141 -12.62 -7.90 1.14
N GLU A 142 -13.88 -7.54 1.39
CA GLU A 142 -14.94 -7.49 0.38
C GLU A 142 -14.72 -6.39 -0.66
N GLU A 143 -14.15 -5.27 -0.25
CA GLU A 143 -13.87 -4.12 -1.12
C GLU A 143 -12.45 -4.13 -1.70
N ARG A 144 -11.74 -5.25 -1.61
CA ARG A 144 -10.40 -5.37 -2.15
C ARG A 144 -10.35 -5.02 -3.63
N ASN A 145 -9.28 -4.37 -4.06
CA ASN A 145 -9.03 -4.15 -5.47
C ASN A 145 -8.49 -5.45 -6.10
N GLU A 146 -9.35 -6.21 -6.77
CA GLU A 146 -8.99 -7.49 -7.37
C GLU A 146 -7.98 -7.34 -8.51
N TYR A 147 -8.06 -6.26 -9.26
CA TYR A 147 -7.08 -5.96 -10.30
C TYR A 147 -5.67 -5.85 -9.71
N VAL A 148 -5.53 -5.10 -8.61
CA VAL A 148 -4.26 -4.98 -7.89
C VAL A 148 -3.80 -6.32 -7.34
N MET A 149 -4.69 -7.05 -6.70
CA MET A 149 -4.40 -8.38 -6.15
C MET A 149 -3.86 -9.33 -7.22
N ASN A 150 -4.53 -9.40 -8.37
CA ASN A 150 -4.15 -10.28 -9.46
C ASN A 150 -2.82 -9.87 -10.11
N LYS A 151 -2.61 -8.57 -10.33
CA LYS A 151 -1.34 -8.08 -10.90
C LYS A 151 -0.15 -8.37 -10.00
N VAL A 152 -0.28 -8.17 -8.70
CA VAL A 152 0.79 -8.49 -7.74
C VAL A 152 1.03 -10.00 -7.68
N ALA A 153 -0.04 -10.79 -7.62
CA ALA A 153 0.05 -12.25 -7.59
C ALA A 153 0.78 -12.82 -8.81
N GLU A 154 0.58 -12.26 -9.99
CA GLU A 154 1.27 -12.67 -11.22
C GLU A 154 2.80 -12.49 -11.14
N LYS A 155 3.27 -11.55 -10.34
CA LYS A 155 4.71 -11.23 -10.20
C LYS A 155 5.39 -11.94 -9.05
N LEU A 156 4.60 -12.43 -8.07
CA LEU A 156 5.12 -13.24 -6.97
C LEU A 156 5.43 -14.67 -7.43
#